data_106dc92599b35780163380d53eded85f
#
_entry.id   106dc92599b35780163380d53eded85f
#
_cell.length_a   1.000
_cell.length_b   1.000
_cell.length_c   1.000
_cell.angle_alpha   90.00
_cell.angle_beta   90.00
_cell.angle_gamma   90.00
#
_symmetry.space_group_name_H-M   'P 1'
#
loop_
_entity.id
_entity.type
_entity.pdbx_description
1 polymer ?
#
loop_
_entity_poly.entity_id
_entity_poly.type
_entity_poly.pdbx_seq_one_letter_code
_entity_poly.pdbx_strand_id
1 'polypeptide(L)'
;MSTHIGAEPGQVAPRALFPGDPLRAKWIAEEFLDGAECYSRVRNMLGFTGSYRGEQVSVQGSGMGQPSMAIYANELFRDYDVQQLVRVGSCGALTEAVRIRDVVLAISAATDSAMNRHRFHGFDYAPTADFALLRTAHDAIVARGGTPVVGQVFTSDSFYHPRPELTAHLVEHGVVAVEMEASALYTLAAGYGRRALALCTVSDHIVTGEETTSQEREQTFAEMVELALESMLAVPVDGAA
;
A
#
# COMPACT_ATOMS: atom_id res chain seq x y z
N MET A 1 0.22 22.76 -7.05
CA MET A 1 -1.03 22.30 -6.37
C MET A 1 -1.85 21.49 -7.36
N SER A 2 -2.15 20.24 -7.05
CA SER A 2 -3.03 19.42 -7.88
C SER A 2 -4.51 19.55 -7.47
N THR A 3 -5.41 18.82 -8.10
CA THR A 3 -6.86 18.96 -7.82
C THR A 3 -7.24 18.42 -6.44
N HIS A 4 -6.62 17.33 -6.01
CA HIS A 4 -7.01 16.61 -4.78
C HIS A 4 -5.95 16.67 -3.68
N ILE A 5 -4.74 17.15 -3.98
CA ILE A 5 -3.63 17.32 -3.04
C ILE A 5 -3.27 18.80 -2.97
N GLY A 6 -3.36 19.38 -1.76
CA GLY A 6 -3.15 20.81 -1.53
C GLY A 6 -1.70 21.23 -1.34
N ALA A 7 -0.73 20.38 -1.70
CA ALA A 7 0.69 20.68 -1.53
C ALA A 7 1.21 21.68 -2.55
N GLU A 8 2.14 22.53 -2.13
CA GLU A 8 2.97 23.35 -3.01
C GLU A 8 4.14 22.52 -3.58
N PRO A 9 4.76 22.96 -4.69
CA PRO A 9 5.95 22.30 -5.22
C PRO A 9 7.06 22.18 -4.16
N GLY A 10 7.63 20.99 -4.03
CA GLY A 10 8.68 20.68 -3.07
C GLY A 10 8.20 20.30 -1.66
N GLN A 11 6.90 20.36 -1.37
CA GLN A 11 6.37 19.92 -0.08
C GLN A 11 6.18 18.41 0.02
N VAL A 12 6.10 17.69 -1.10
CA VAL A 12 5.96 16.23 -1.12
C VAL A 12 7.33 15.60 -1.39
N ALA A 13 7.73 14.67 -0.55
CA ALA A 13 8.99 13.96 -0.69
C ALA A 13 8.96 12.94 -1.84
N PRO A 14 10.12 12.54 -2.40
CA PRO A 14 10.19 11.55 -3.48
C PRO A 14 9.78 10.15 -3.03
N ARG A 15 9.68 9.90 -1.72
CA ARG A 15 9.22 8.67 -1.10
C ARG A 15 7.96 8.94 -0.29
N ALA A 16 6.90 8.14 -0.48
CA ALA A 16 5.69 8.32 0.30
C ALA A 16 5.08 6.99 0.76
N LEU A 17 4.66 6.95 2.02
CA LEU A 17 3.76 5.94 2.55
C LEU A 17 2.32 6.27 2.18
N PHE A 18 1.52 5.23 1.91
CA PHE A 18 0.20 5.41 1.33
C PHE A 18 -0.86 4.57 2.05
N PRO A 19 -1.27 4.96 3.28
CA PRO A 19 -2.39 4.34 3.99
C PRO A 19 -3.73 4.72 3.36
N GLY A 20 -4.74 3.83 3.47
CA GLY A 20 -6.11 4.13 3.04
C GLY A 20 -6.79 5.20 3.89
N ASP A 21 -6.61 5.11 5.20
CA ASP A 21 -7.22 5.97 6.20
C ASP A 21 -6.40 7.26 6.42
N PRO A 22 -6.99 8.47 6.27
CA PRO A 22 -6.30 9.73 6.52
C PRO A 22 -5.90 9.93 7.99
N LEU A 23 -6.62 9.36 8.94
CA LEU A 23 -6.21 9.42 10.35
C LEU A 23 -5.01 8.51 10.63
N ARG A 24 -4.88 7.39 9.91
CA ARG A 24 -3.66 6.59 9.92
C ARG A 24 -2.49 7.35 9.30
N ALA A 25 -2.71 8.13 8.23
CA ALA A 25 -1.67 8.99 7.69
C ALA A 25 -1.16 10.00 8.73
N LYS A 26 -2.08 10.59 9.50
CA LYS A 26 -1.75 11.49 10.61
C LYS A 26 -0.95 10.76 11.70
N TRP A 27 -1.43 9.61 12.15
CA TRP A 27 -0.76 8.81 13.18
C TRP A 27 0.66 8.40 12.76
N ILE A 28 0.84 7.93 11.51
CA ILE A 28 2.17 7.60 10.99
C ILE A 28 3.09 8.83 11.01
N ALA A 29 2.60 9.99 10.61
CA ALA A 29 3.39 11.22 10.61
C ALA A 29 3.79 11.64 12.03
N GLU A 30 2.90 11.54 13.01
CA GLU A 30 3.14 11.93 14.40
C GLU A 30 4.06 10.96 15.15
N GLU A 31 3.99 9.64 14.87
CA GLU A 31 4.74 8.62 15.59
C GLU A 31 6.11 8.29 14.97
N PHE A 32 6.25 8.44 13.63
CA PHE A 32 7.43 7.95 12.93
C PHE A 32 8.27 9.03 12.24
N LEU A 33 7.71 10.23 12.01
CA LEU A 33 8.42 11.27 11.29
C LEU A 33 8.80 12.45 12.18
N ASP A 34 10.08 12.82 12.18
CA ASP A 34 10.56 14.03 12.84
C ASP A 34 10.10 15.27 12.06
N GLY A 35 9.57 16.27 12.78
CA GLY A 35 9.19 17.56 12.21
C GLY A 35 8.08 17.48 11.15
N ALA A 36 7.15 16.54 11.29
CA ALA A 36 6.09 16.33 10.33
C ALA A 36 5.16 17.54 10.18
N GLU A 37 5.01 18.05 8.96
CA GLU A 37 4.12 19.15 8.60
C GLU A 37 3.00 18.68 7.66
N CYS A 38 1.76 19.15 7.92
CA CYS A 38 0.61 18.80 7.10
C CYS A 38 0.54 19.69 5.86
N TYR A 39 0.77 19.12 4.66
CA TYR A 39 0.70 19.85 3.40
C TYR A 39 -0.68 19.78 2.72
N SER A 40 -1.53 18.82 3.05
CA SER A 40 -2.84 18.66 2.44
C SER A 40 -3.93 18.34 3.45
N ARG A 41 -5.06 19.05 3.31
CA ARG A 41 -6.33 18.81 4.03
C ARG A 41 -7.50 18.75 3.05
N VAL A 42 -7.24 18.74 1.75
CA VAL A 42 -8.25 18.73 0.70
C VAL A 42 -9.11 17.48 0.85
N ARG A 43 -10.43 17.64 0.90
CA ARG A 43 -11.41 16.57 1.10
C ARG A 43 -11.18 15.74 2.38
N ASN A 44 -10.50 16.31 3.37
CA ASN A 44 -10.03 15.64 4.58
C ASN A 44 -9.09 14.44 4.32
N MET A 45 -8.51 14.35 3.13
CA MET A 45 -7.50 13.37 2.78
C MET A 45 -6.14 13.95 3.15
N LEU A 46 -5.72 13.64 4.37
CA LEU A 46 -4.56 14.25 5.00
C LEU A 46 -3.27 13.78 4.35
N GLY A 47 -2.32 14.72 4.17
CA GLY A 47 -0.97 14.46 3.71
C GLY A 47 0.05 15.22 4.55
N PHE A 48 1.17 14.57 4.87
CA PHE A 48 2.23 15.09 5.73
C PHE A 48 3.60 14.81 5.11
N THR A 49 4.57 15.67 5.40
CA THR A 49 5.99 15.42 5.11
C THR A 49 6.81 15.71 6.37
N GLY A 50 7.74 14.83 6.66
CA GLY A 50 8.72 14.95 7.74
C GLY A 50 9.99 14.18 7.38
N SER A 51 10.82 13.85 8.37
CA SER A 51 12.02 13.05 8.14
C SER A 51 12.02 11.76 8.94
N TYR A 52 12.57 10.70 8.36
CA TYR A 52 12.83 9.43 9.03
C TYR A 52 14.30 9.06 8.84
N ARG A 53 15.05 8.95 9.93
CA ARG A 53 16.51 8.71 9.92
C ARG A 53 17.27 9.72 9.05
N GLY A 54 16.83 10.97 9.03
CA GLY A 54 17.43 12.07 8.27
C GLY A 54 17.01 12.18 6.81
N GLU A 55 16.23 11.24 6.28
CA GLU A 55 15.68 11.25 4.92
C GLU A 55 14.25 11.79 4.89
N GLN A 56 13.91 12.60 3.89
CA GLN A 56 12.55 13.10 3.73
C GLN A 56 11.58 12.02 3.28
N VAL A 57 10.45 11.90 3.97
CA VAL A 57 9.37 10.97 3.67
C VAL A 57 8.03 11.69 3.80
N SER A 58 7.15 11.44 2.85
CA SER A 58 5.75 11.85 2.93
C SER A 58 4.84 10.71 3.36
N VAL A 59 3.69 11.06 3.91
CA VAL A 59 2.58 10.13 4.15
C VAL A 59 1.33 10.77 3.59
N GLN A 60 0.62 10.09 2.69
CA GLN A 60 -0.61 10.59 2.07
C GLN A 60 -1.73 9.58 2.22
N GLY A 61 -2.89 10.00 2.72
CA GLY A 61 -4.09 9.16 2.68
C GLY A 61 -4.53 8.89 1.24
N SER A 62 -4.93 7.66 0.94
CA SER A 62 -5.38 7.26 -0.40
C SER A 62 -6.90 7.12 -0.52
N GLY A 63 -7.62 7.03 0.60
CA GLY A 63 -9.01 6.56 0.61
C GLY A 63 -9.11 5.06 0.39
N MET A 64 -10.31 4.56 0.20
CA MET A 64 -10.62 3.15 -0.05
C MET A 64 -10.95 2.92 -1.51
N GLY A 65 -10.52 1.78 -2.03
CA GLY A 65 -10.85 1.28 -3.37
C GLY A 65 -9.98 1.85 -4.48
N GLN A 66 -9.90 1.11 -5.56
CA GLN A 66 -9.04 1.42 -6.71
C GLN A 66 -9.29 2.80 -7.32
N PRO A 67 -10.55 3.32 -7.45
CA PRO A 67 -10.76 4.65 -8.02
C PRO A 67 -10.15 5.76 -7.17
N SER A 68 -10.28 5.69 -5.83
CA SER A 68 -9.66 6.66 -4.91
C SER A 68 -8.14 6.57 -4.95
N MET A 69 -7.59 5.36 -4.81
CA MET A 69 -6.15 5.09 -4.96
C MET A 69 -5.61 5.69 -6.26
N ALA A 70 -6.30 5.49 -7.38
CA ALA A 70 -5.88 5.96 -8.69
C ALA A 70 -5.80 7.49 -8.79
N ILE A 71 -6.70 8.22 -8.14
CA ILE A 71 -6.67 9.70 -8.13
C ILE A 71 -5.39 10.17 -7.45
N TYR A 72 -5.17 9.77 -6.21
CA TYR A 72 -4.06 10.27 -5.41
C TYR A 72 -2.70 9.77 -5.92
N ALA A 73 -2.57 8.50 -6.29
CA ALA A 73 -1.34 7.97 -6.86
C ALA A 73 -0.95 8.66 -8.18
N ASN A 74 -1.93 8.92 -9.05
CA ASN A 74 -1.69 9.62 -10.31
C ASN A 74 -1.18 11.06 -10.07
N GLU A 75 -1.77 11.79 -9.11
CA GLU A 75 -1.33 13.15 -8.79
C GLU A 75 0.05 13.13 -8.11
N LEU A 76 0.33 12.21 -7.21
CA LEU A 76 1.65 12.07 -6.58
C LEU A 76 2.76 11.80 -7.60
N PHE A 77 2.52 10.91 -8.56
CA PHE A 77 3.52 10.61 -9.59
C PHE A 77 3.67 11.76 -10.61
N ARG A 78 2.56 12.32 -11.10
CA ARG A 78 2.56 13.30 -12.20
C ARG A 78 2.93 14.70 -11.73
N ASP A 79 2.34 15.16 -10.61
CA ASP A 79 2.38 16.57 -10.21
C ASP A 79 3.44 16.84 -9.13
N TYR A 80 3.84 15.82 -8.37
CA TYR A 80 4.81 15.93 -7.26
C TYR A 80 6.06 15.07 -7.44
N ASP A 81 6.20 14.39 -8.56
CA ASP A 81 7.38 13.58 -8.93
C ASP A 81 7.78 12.53 -7.87
N VAL A 82 6.81 11.96 -7.19
CA VAL A 82 7.06 10.87 -6.24
C VAL A 82 7.66 9.67 -6.98
N GLN A 83 8.76 9.13 -6.46
CA GLN A 83 9.52 8.06 -7.09
C GLN A 83 9.13 6.68 -6.55
N GLN A 84 8.72 6.64 -5.27
CA GLN A 84 8.35 5.42 -4.57
C GLN A 84 7.06 5.64 -3.79
N LEU A 85 6.06 4.78 -4.01
CA LEU A 85 4.84 4.70 -3.20
C LEU A 85 4.75 3.33 -2.53
N VAL A 86 4.73 3.31 -1.20
CA VAL A 86 4.52 2.07 -0.43
C VAL A 86 3.18 2.15 0.29
N ARG A 87 2.23 1.32 -0.16
CA ARG A 87 0.95 1.14 0.53
C ARG A 87 1.17 0.42 1.85
N VAL A 88 0.64 0.98 2.92
CA VAL A 88 0.60 0.41 4.27
C VAL A 88 -0.86 0.25 4.69
N GLY A 89 -1.40 -0.93 4.40
CA GLY A 89 -2.83 -1.20 4.49
C GLY A 89 -3.18 -2.37 5.40
N SER A 90 -4.46 -2.74 5.39
CA SER A 90 -4.97 -3.99 5.95
C SER A 90 -5.47 -4.91 4.83
N CYS A 91 -5.57 -6.20 5.12
CA CYS A 91 -6.14 -7.20 4.23
C CYS A 91 -6.86 -8.29 5.04
N GLY A 92 -7.76 -8.99 4.38
CA GLY A 92 -8.37 -10.22 4.88
C GLY A 92 -7.60 -11.43 4.37
N ALA A 93 -7.19 -12.35 5.28
CA ALA A 93 -6.53 -13.60 4.88
C ALA A 93 -7.52 -14.55 4.21
N LEU A 94 -7.07 -15.18 3.12
CA LEU A 94 -7.87 -16.17 2.35
C LEU A 94 -7.42 -17.62 2.58
N THR A 95 -6.28 -17.84 3.22
CA THR A 95 -5.70 -19.16 3.45
C THR A 95 -5.21 -19.31 4.88
N GLU A 96 -5.39 -20.49 5.48
CA GLU A 96 -4.95 -20.81 6.85
C GLU A 96 -3.43 -20.71 7.05
N ALA A 97 -2.65 -20.69 5.96
CA ALA A 97 -1.21 -20.46 6.02
C ALA A 97 -0.84 -19.02 6.38
N VAL A 98 -1.77 -18.08 6.24
CA VAL A 98 -1.61 -16.66 6.57
C VAL A 98 -2.44 -16.35 7.81
N ARG A 99 -1.80 -15.85 8.85
CA ARG A 99 -2.41 -15.66 10.17
C ARG A 99 -2.77 -14.21 10.42
N ILE A 100 -3.68 -13.99 11.34
CA ILE A 100 -3.94 -12.67 11.92
C ILE A 100 -2.62 -12.05 12.38
N ARG A 101 -2.40 -10.78 12.03
CA ARG A 101 -1.20 -9.95 12.29
C ARG A 101 0.00 -10.22 11.36
N ASP A 102 -0.02 -11.24 10.53
CA ASP A 102 1.03 -11.37 9.52
C ASP A 102 1.05 -10.15 8.60
N VAL A 103 2.24 -9.78 8.13
CA VAL A 103 2.41 -8.75 7.10
C VAL A 103 2.57 -9.44 5.75
N VAL A 104 1.58 -9.25 4.90
CA VAL A 104 1.59 -9.75 3.51
C VAL A 104 2.34 -8.78 2.63
N LEU A 105 3.37 -9.27 1.94
CA LEU A 105 4.08 -8.60 0.87
C LEU A 105 3.41 -8.98 -0.46
N ALA A 106 2.61 -8.09 -1.02
CA ALA A 106 1.85 -8.37 -2.23
C ALA A 106 2.74 -8.34 -3.48
N ILE A 107 3.15 -9.50 -3.98
CA ILE A 107 4.00 -9.60 -5.18
C ILE A 107 3.23 -9.23 -6.45
N SER A 108 1.95 -9.54 -6.51
CA SER A 108 1.05 -9.20 -7.63
C SER A 108 -0.38 -9.08 -7.14
N ALA A 109 -1.24 -8.47 -7.95
CA ALA A 109 -2.63 -8.22 -7.58
C ALA A 109 -3.58 -8.63 -8.70
N ALA A 110 -4.32 -9.73 -8.52
CA ALA A 110 -5.49 -10.03 -9.33
C ALA A 110 -6.62 -9.04 -9.00
N THR A 111 -7.59 -8.83 -9.89
CA THR A 111 -8.69 -7.91 -9.61
C THR A 111 -9.96 -8.26 -10.37
N ASP A 112 -11.12 -7.95 -9.78
CA ASP A 112 -12.43 -7.96 -10.45
C ASP A 112 -12.77 -6.60 -11.08
N SER A 113 -11.95 -5.57 -10.89
CA SER A 113 -12.17 -4.25 -11.45
C SER A 113 -12.03 -4.23 -12.95
N ALA A 114 -12.90 -3.46 -13.61
CA ALA A 114 -12.80 -3.20 -15.04
C ALA A 114 -11.76 -2.11 -15.40
N MET A 115 -11.15 -1.44 -14.43
CA MET A 115 -10.23 -0.31 -14.69
C MET A 115 -9.09 -0.67 -15.63
N ASN A 116 -8.40 -1.79 -15.37
CA ASN A 116 -7.30 -2.24 -16.23
C ASN A 116 -7.79 -2.71 -17.59
N ARG A 117 -8.92 -3.42 -17.67
CA ARG A 117 -9.52 -3.82 -18.96
C ARG A 117 -9.86 -2.63 -19.83
N HIS A 118 -10.41 -1.55 -19.25
CA HIS A 118 -10.62 -0.30 -19.99
C HIS A 118 -9.32 0.34 -20.44
N ARG A 119 -8.32 0.40 -19.58
CA ARG A 119 -6.99 0.98 -19.87
C ARG A 119 -6.27 0.23 -20.99
N PHE A 120 -6.34 -1.10 -20.99
CA PHE A 120 -5.63 -1.98 -21.92
C PHE A 120 -6.53 -2.55 -23.02
N HIS A 121 -7.63 -1.86 -23.35
CA HIS A 121 -8.52 -2.20 -24.46
C HIS A 121 -9.04 -3.66 -24.44
N GLY A 122 -9.34 -4.17 -23.25
CA GLY A 122 -9.87 -5.52 -23.05
C GLY A 122 -8.82 -6.60 -22.74
N PHE A 123 -7.52 -6.29 -22.86
CA PHE A 123 -6.47 -7.22 -22.46
C PHE A 123 -6.34 -7.32 -20.95
N ASP A 124 -5.97 -8.52 -20.48
CA ASP A 124 -5.62 -8.72 -19.09
C ASP A 124 -4.18 -8.22 -18.84
N TYR A 125 -4.03 -7.38 -17.82
CA TYR A 125 -2.76 -6.85 -17.36
C TYR A 125 -2.44 -7.48 -16.00
N ALA A 126 -1.18 -7.81 -15.73
CA ALA A 126 -0.70 -8.38 -14.49
C ALA A 126 -0.03 -7.31 -13.60
N PRO A 127 -0.76 -6.63 -12.70
CA PRO A 127 -0.18 -5.66 -11.78
C PRO A 127 0.81 -6.34 -10.84
N THR A 128 2.07 -5.86 -10.84
CA THR A 128 3.17 -6.44 -10.05
C THR A 128 3.91 -5.38 -9.27
N ALA A 129 4.41 -5.77 -8.09
CA ALA A 129 5.25 -4.94 -7.25
C ALA A 129 6.62 -4.66 -7.88
N ASP A 130 7.26 -3.57 -7.45
CA ASP A 130 8.69 -3.37 -7.69
C ASP A 130 9.50 -4.43 -6.93
N PHE A 131 10.36 -5.15 -7.65
CA PHE A 131 11.14 -6.25 -7.08
C PHE A 131 12.17 -5.79 -6.06
N ALA A 132 12.76 -4.61 -6.22
CA ALA A 132 13.75 -4.11 -5.27
C ALA A 132 13.10 -3.78 -3.92
N LEU A 133 11.95 -3.09 -3.92
CA LEU A 133 11.17 -2.83 -2.71
C LEU A 133 10.67 -4.11 -2.06
N LEU A 134 10.16 -5.06 -2.85
CA LEU A 134 9.70 -6.35 -2.33
C LEU A 134 10.83 -7.13 -1.65
N ARG A 135 11.98 -7.23 -2.31
CA ARG A 135 13.15 -7.95 -1.80
C ARG A 135 13.67 -7.32 -0.50
N THR A 136 13.78 -6.00 -0.45
CA THR A 136 14.25 -5.32 0.77
C THR A 136 13.28 -5.52 1.93
N ALA A 137 11.98 -5.48 1.69
CA ALA A 137 10.97 -5.79 2.72
C ALA A 137 11.07 -7.25 3.20
N HIS A 138 11.20 -8.20 2.27
CA HIS A 138 11.40 -9.60 2.58
C HIS A 138 12.64 -9.82 3.45
N ASP A 139 13.79 -9.29 3.02
CA ASP A 139 15.07 -9.48 3.70
C ASP A 139 15.06 -8.83 5.10
N ALA A 140 14.36 -7.70 5.27
CA ALA A 140 14.18 -7.04 6.56
C ALA A 140 13.34 -7.90 7.55
N ILE A 141 12.29 -8.59 7.08
CA ILE A 141 11.54 -9.54 7.92
C ILE A 141 12.43 -10.70 8.35
N VAL A 142 13.19 -11.29 7.42
CA VAL A 142 14.11 -12.40 7.72
C VAL A 142 15.18 -11.97 8.73
N ALA A 143 15.76 -10.77 8.58
CA ALA A 143 16.75 -10.22 9.49
C ALA A 143 16.22 -10.01 10.93
N ARG A 144 14.92 -9.79 11.09
CA ARG A 144 14.22 -9.71 12.37
C ARG A 144 13.82 -11.08 12.95
N GLY A 145 14.16 -12.18 12.25
CA GLY A 145 13.81 -13.56 12.63
C GLY A 145 12.37 -13.94 12.30
N GLY A 146 11.66 -13.13 11.51
CA GLY A 146 10.31 -13.41 11.05
C GLY A 146 10.28 -14.30 9.81
N THR A 147 9.08 -14.76 9.45
CA THR A 147 8.82 -15.51 8.22
C THR A 147 8.03 -14.62 7.26
N PRO A 148 8.61 -14.20 6.12
CA PRO A 148 7.90 -13.36 5.17
C PRO A 148 6.71 -14.08 4.53
N VAL A 149 5.56 -13.43 4.49
CA VAL A 149 4.41 -13.89 3.71
C VAL A 149 4.41 -13.13 2.38
N VAL A 150 4.88 -13.77 1.33
CA VAL A 150 4.89 -13.21 -0.03
C VAL A 150 3.87 -13.94 -0.88
N GLY A 151 2.92 -13.22 -1.47
CA GLY A 151 1.88 -13.86 -2.27
C GLY A 151 1.10 -12.90 -3.15
N GLN A 152 0.33 -13.47 -4.06
CA GLN A 152 -0.65 -12.73 -4.84
C GLN A 152 -1.81 -12.32 -3.94
N VAL A 153 -2.25 -11.07 -4.05
CA VAL A 153 -3.47 -10.58 -3.42
C VAL A 153 -4.59 -10.42 -4.44
N PHE A 154 -5.82 -10.40 -3.96
CA PHE A 154 -6.99 -10.05 -4.75
C PHE A 154 -7.44 -8.64 -4.39
N THR A 155 -7.39 -7.73 -5.35
CA THR A 155 -7.90 -6.36 -5.21
C THR A 155 -9.34 -6.33 -5.67
N SER A 156 -10.28 -6.24 -4.71
CA SER A 156 -11.72 -6.24 -4.99
C SER A 156 -12.29 -4.82 -5.01
N ASP A 157 -13.22 -4.56 -5.93
CA ASP A 157 -14.03 -3.33 -5.93
C ASP A 157 -15.18 -3.40 -4.92
N SER A 158 -15.45 -4.58 -4.32
CA SER A 158 -16.56 -4.78 -3.38
C SER A 158 -16.05 -5.35 -2.05
N PHE A 159 -16.25 -4.61 -0.96
CA PHE A 159 -15.93 -5.10 0.39
C PHE A 159 -16.90 -6.21 0.83
N TYR A 160 -18.20 -6.00 0.62
CA TYR A 160 -19.23 -7.01 0.91
C TYR A 160 -19.44 -7.86 -0.34
N HIS A 161 -18.69 -8.97 -0.43
CA HIS A 161 -18.64 -9.78 -1.65
C HIS A 161 -19.72 -10.88 -1.65
N PRO A 162 -20.66 -10.86 -2.60
CA PRO A 162 -21.79 -11.80 -2.61
C PRO A 162 -21.46 -13.17 -3.24
N ARG A 163 -20.20 -13.49 -3.55
CA ARG A 163 -19.81 -14.69 -4.31
C ARG A 163 -18.78 -15.54 -3.56
N PRO A 164 -19.20 -16.40 -2.62
CA PRO A 164 -18.29 -17.28 -1.87
C PRO A 164 -17.50 -18.26 -2.77
N GLU A 165 -18.08 -18.69 -3.89
CA GLU A 165 -17.42 -19.54 -4.88
C GLU A 165 -16.18 -18.89 -5.51
N LEU A 166 -16.17 -17.55 -5.67
CA LEU A 166 -14.99 -16.83 -6.15
C LEU A 166 -13.85 -16.93 -5.13
N THR A 167 -14.15 -16.78 -3.84
CA THR A 167 -13.15 -16.95 -2.76
C THR A 167 -12.51 -18.33 -2.83
N ALA A 168 -13.28 -19.39 -3.00
CA ALA A 168 -12.77 -20.74 -3.13
C ALA A 168 -11.82 -20.89 -4.34
N HIS A 169 -12.19 -20.37 -5.50
CA HIS A 169 -11.32 -20.38 -6.68
C HIS A 169 -10.03 -19.56 -6.49
N LEU A 170 -10.09 -18.41 -5.82
CA LEU A 170 -8.90 -17.60 -5.53
C LEU A 170 -7.92 -18.39 -4.64
N VAL A 171 -8.43 -19.04 -3.59
CA VAL A 171 -7.62 -19.88 -2.69
C VAL A 171 -7.00 -21.07 -3.44
N GLU A 172 -7.78 -21.74 -4.27
CA GLU A 172 -7.32 -22.87 -5.09
C GLU A 172 -6.18 -22.47 -6.04
N HIS A 173 -6.12 -21.21 -6.47
CA HIS A 173 -5.07 -20.66 -7.33
C HIS A 173 -3.97 -19.88 -6.56
N GLY A 174 -3.90 -20.05 -5.24
CA GLY A 174 -2.82 -19.54 -4.42
C GLY A 174 -2.87 -18.05 -4.07
N VAL A 175 -4.04 -17.40 -4.20
CA VAL A 175 -4.23 -16.03 -3.71
C VAL A 175 -4.30 -16.07 -2.18
N VAL A 176 -3.46 -15.27 -1.52
CA VAL A 176 -3.25 -15.35 -0.06
C VAL A 176 -4.12 -14.39 0.74
N ALA A 177 -4.49 -13.25 0.17
CA ALA A 177 -5.27 -12.24 0.87
C ALA A 177 -6.13 -11.39 -0.09
N VAL A 178 -7.13 -10.70 0.45
CA VAL A 178 -7.97 -9.73 -0.25
C VAL A 178 -7.77 -8.33 0.33
N GLU A 179 -7.68 -7.34 -0.55
CA GLU A 179 -7.60 -5.91 -0.24
C GLU A 179 -8.28 -5.13 -1.38
N MET A 180 -8.16 -3.78 -1.45
CA MET A 180 -8.97 -3.00 -2.38
C MET A 180 -8.17 -2.01 -3.26
N GLU A 181 -6.82 -1.96 -3.26
CA GLU A 181 -6.07 -0.86 -3.89
C GLU A 181 -4.81 -1.29 -4.68
N ALA A 182 -4.17 -2.41 -4.37
CA ALA A 182 -2.84 -2.76 -4.89
C ALA A 182 -2.79 -2.86 -6.42
N SER A 183 -3.83 -3.38 -7.07
CA SER A 183 -3.89 -3.48 -8.53
C SER A 183 -3.80 -2.11 -9.22
N ALA A 184 -4.54 -1.11 -8.73
CA ALA A 184 -4.48 0.24 -9.27
C ALA A 184 -3.13 0.90 -9.02
N LEU A 185 -2.56 0.74 -7.82
CA LEU A 185 -1.25 1.29 -7.45
C LEU A 185 -0.14 0.76 -8.37
N TYR A 186 -0.04 -0.55 -8.52
CA TYR A 186 0.99 -1.19 -9.35
C TYR A 186 0.86 -0.81 -10.83
N THR A 187 -0.37 -0.79 -11.33
CA THR A 187 -0.62 -0.40 -12.72
C THR A 187 -0.18 1.03 -13.01
N LEU A 188 -0.46 1.96 -12.09
CA LEU A 188 -0.06 3.36 -12.24
C LEU A 188 1.45 3.53 -12.10
N ALA A 189 2.06 2.92 -11.10
CA ALA A 189 3.50 2.98 -10.89
C ALA A 189 4.26 2.52 -12.15
N ALA A 190 3.87 1.38 -12.72
CA ALA A 190 4.43 0.88 -13.97
C ALA A 190 4.26 1.88 -15.13
N GLY A 191 3.09 2.50 -15.27
CA GLY A 191 2.80 3.48 -16.31
C GLY A 191 3.63 4.78 -16.21
N TYR A 192 4.04 5.15 -15.00
CA TYR A 192 4.91 6.30 -14.76
C TYR A 192 6.40 5.94 -14.66
N GLY A 193 6.78 4.66 -14.79
CA GLY A 193 8.15 4.21 -14.54
C GLY A 193 8.59 4.42 -13.09
N ARG A 194 7.66 4.32 -12.14
CA ARG A 194 7.86 4.51 -10.71
C ARG A 194 7.78 3.19 -9.97
N ARG A 195 8.24 3.16 -8.73
CA ARG A 195 8.26 1.97 -7.89
C ARG A 195 7.08 1.95 -6.92
N ALA A 196 6.46 0.79 -6.76
CA ALA A 196 5.41 0.60 -5.76
C ALA A 196 5.48 -0.77 -5.12
N LEU A 197 5.07 -0.81 -3.84
CA LEU A 197 4.87 -2.03 -3.06
C LEU A 197 3.62 -1.87 -2.19
N ALA A 198 2.86 -2.93 -1.99
CA ALA A 198 1.81 -3.00 -0.98
C ALA A 198 2.22 -3.98 0.11
N LEU A 199 2.29 -3.46 1.34
CA LEU A 199 2.36 -4.21 2.57
C LEU A 199 0.99 -4.14 3.23
N CYS A 200 0.44 -5.28 3.60
CA CYS A 200 -0.87 -5.33 4.25
C CYS A 200 -0.79 -6.19 5.50
N THR A 201 -1.16 -5.61 6.66
CA THR A 201 -1.35 -6.40 7.87
C THR A 201 -2.68 -7.14 7.81
N VAL A 202 -2.67 -8.41 8.14
CA VAL A 202 -3.90 -9.21 8.22
C VAL A 202 -4.72 -8.77 9.42
N SER A 203 -5.86 -8.15 9.17
CA SER A 203 -6.79 -7.66 10.19
C SER A 203 -7.93 -8.62 10.48
N ASP A 204 -8.30 -9.43 9.51
CA ASP A 204 -9.39 -10.40 9.56
C ASP A 204 -9.06 -11.63 8.72
N HIS A 205 -9.66 -12.75 9.06
CA HIS A 205 -9.46 -14.02 8.37
C HIS A 205 -10.78 -14.50 7.77
N ILE A 206 -10.92 -14.41 6.46
CA ILE A 206 -12.19 -14.68 5.75
C ILE A 206 -12.65 -16.12 5.92
N VAL A 207 -11.71 -17.08 6.06
CA VAL A 207 -12.04 -18.50 6.18
C VAL A 207 -12.37 -18.90 7.62
N THR A 208 -11.62 -18.41 8.63
CA THR A 208 -11.84 -18.79 10.04
C THR A 208 -12.81 -17.88 10.77
N GLY A 209 -13.05 -16.66 10.25
CA GLY A 209 -13.89 -15.65 10.89
C GLY A 209 -13.21 -14.93 12.07
N GLU A 210 -11.91 -15.12 12.25
CA GLU A 210 -11.13 -14.39 13.27
C GLU A 210 -10.92 -12.94 12.88
N GLU A 211 -10.95 -12.03 13.85
CA GLU A 211 -10.72 -10.60 13.67
C GLU A 211 -9.77 -10.06 14.75
N THR A 212 -8.98 -9.06 14.42
CA THR A 212 -8.15 -8.31 15.37
C THR A 212 -8.97 -7.30 16.16
N THR A 213 -8.62 -7.10 17.43
CA THR A 213 -9.10 -5.96 18.23
C THR A 213 -8.51 -4.63 17.71
N SER A 214 -9.11 -3.50 18.08
CA SER A 214 -8.59 -2.19 17.69
C SER A 214 -7.17 -1.94 18.22
N GLN A 215 -6.87 -2.37 19.46
CA GLN A 215 -5.56 -2.22 20.08
C GLN A 215 -4.49 -3.07 19.38
N GLU A 216 -4.83 -4.29 19.00
CA GLU A 216 -3.94 -5.17 18.25
C GLU A 216 -3.63 -4.63 16.86
N ARG A 217 -4.62 -3.98 16.20
CA ARG A 217 -4.39 -3.32 14.91
C ARG A 217 -3.34 -2.20 15.00
N GLU A 218 -3.40 -1.37 16.04
CA GLU A 218 -2.41 -0.29 16.21
C GLU A 218 -0.98 -0.84 16.31
N GLN A 219 -0.74 -1.88 17.14
CA GLN A 219 0.60 -2.47 17.32
C GLN A 219 1.15 -3.11 16.05
N THR A 220 0.34 -3.90 15.36
CA THR A 220 0.75 -4.58 14.12
C THR A 220 0.95 -3.60 12.96
N PHE A 221 0.24 -2.49 12.96
CA PHE A 221 0.48 -1.43 11.97
C PHE A 221 1.82 -0.73 12.21
N ALA A 222 2.28 -0.57 13.45
CA ALA A 222 3.58 0.02 13.74
C ALA A 222 4.73 -0.80 13.12
N GLU A 223 4.73 -2.11 13.29
CA GLU A 223 5.73 -3.01 12.71
C GLU A 223 5.74 -2.95 11.17
N MET A 224 4.56 -2.92 10.54
CA MET A 224 4.43 -2.78 9.09
C MET A 224 4.95 -1.44 8.59
N VAL A 225 4.67 -0.34 9.31
CA VAL A 225 5.14 1.00 8.96
C VAL A 225 6.66 1.09 9.04
N GLU A 226 7.27 0.59 10.11
CA GLU A 226 8.74 0.53 10.23
C GLU A 226 9.36 -0.27 9.10
N LEU A 227 8.80 -1.44 8.79
CA LEU A 227 9.24 -2.28 7.68
C LEU A 227 9.16 -1.54 6.33
N ALA A 228 8.06 -0.82 6.10
CA ALA A 228 7.87 -0.03 4.89
C ALA A 228 8.90 1.09 4.77
N LEU A 229 9.12 1.85 5.85
CA LEU A 229 10.11 2.94 5.90
C LEU A 229 11.53 2.42 5.64
N GLU A 230 11.95 1.35 6.32
CA GLU A 230 13.27 0.75 6.12
C GLU A 230 13.46 0.23 4.69
N SER A 231 12.43 -0.41 4.13
CA SER A 231 12.48 -0.93 2.77
C SER A 231 12.60 0.18 1.72
N MET A 232 11.88 1.28 1.91
CA MET A 232 11.95 2.46 1.04
C MET A 232 13.33 3.12 1.07
N LEU A 233 13.93 3.26 2.26
CA LEU A 233 15.24 3.89 2.41
C LEU A 233 16.38 3.03 1.84
N ALA A 234 16.24 1.70 1.86
CA ALA A 234 17.22 0.79 1.30
C ALA A 234 17.25 0.79 -0.23
N VAL A 235 16.19 1.30 -0.88
CA VAL A 235 16.11 1.39 -2.35
C VAL A 235 16.35 2.83 -2.79
N PRO A 236 17.41 3.13 -3.57
CA PRO A 236 17.69 4.48 -4.04
C PRO A 236 16.55 5.08 -4.85
N VAL A 237 16.37 6.41 -4.77
CA VAL A 237 15.54 7.19 -5.69
C VAL A 237 16.44 7.91 -6.70
N ASP A 238 15.95 8.11 -7.93
CA ASP A 238 16.70 8.80 -8.96
C ASP A 238 16.85 10.28 -8.59
N GLY A 239 18.08 10.80 -8.62
CA GLY A 239 18.36 12.21 -8.30
C GLY A 239 18.70 12.53 -6.84
N ALA A 240 18.83 11.55 -5.96
CA ALA A 240 19.45 11.74 -4.64
C ALA A 240 20.98 11.62 -4.81
N ALA A 241 21.63 12.76 -5.06
CA ALA A 241 23.09 12.93 -5.05
C ALA A 241 23.47 13.99 -4.03
#